data_7169a4b615bd23e25d77cbd018cf04a8
#
_entry.id   7169a4b615bd23e25d77cbd018cf04a8
#
_cell.length_a   1.000
_cell.length_b   1.000
_cell.length_c   1.000
_cell.angle_alpha   90.00
_cell.angle_beta   90.00
_cell.angle_gamma   90.00
#
_symmetry.space_group_name_H-M   'P 1'
#
loop_
_entity.id
_entity.type
_entity.pdbx_description
1 polymer ?
#
loop_
_entity_poly.entity_id
_entity_poly.type
_entity_poly.pdbx_seq_one_letter_code
_entity_poly.pdbx_strand_id
1 'polypeptide(L)'
;PAPEIEGPIMGTFFNIGSYTLSAKEIMNLGYVAKFMKAYPDKKFKIVGYADSATGAAKRNQYLSQQRAEAVYKVLVDRLGVKASQLEIVAKGGTNEFPEIPLNRVAIVDAD
;
A
#
# COMPACT_ATOMS: atom_id res chain seq x y z
N PRO A 1 16.45 12.78 -15.21
CA PRO A 1 15.11 12.23 -15.34
C PRO A 1 14.90 11.03 -14.44
N ALA A 2 13.65 10.79 -14.04
CA ALA A 2 13.32 9.66 -13.19
C ALA A 2 13.56 8.35 -13.95
N PRO A 3 14.04 7.30 -13.23
CA PRO A 3 14.14 5.97 -13.84
C PRO A 3 12.75 5.49 -14.29
N GLU A 4 12.73 4.69 -15.36
CA GLU A 4 11.49 4.06 -15.80
C GLU A 4 11.24 2.83 -14.95
N ILE A 5 10.41 3.02 -13.92
CA ILE A 5 9.98 1.94 -13.04
C ILE A 5 8.48 1.80 -13.20
N GLU A 6 8.03 0.59 -13.47
CA GLU A 6 6.63 0.25 -13.63
C GLU A 6 6.29 -0.94 -12.75
N GLY A 7 5.03 -1.03 -12.35
CA GLY A 7 4.52 -2.15 -11.58
C GLY A 7 4.77 -2.04 -10.10
N PRO A 8 4.57 -3.15 -9.38
CA PRO A 8 4.69 -3.15 -7.91
C PRO A 8 6.13 -2.94 -7.46
N ILE A 9 6.29 -2.05 -6.50
CA ILE A 9 7.58 -1.73 -5.90
C ILE A 9 7.73 -2.37 -4.54
N MET A 10 6.67 -2.31 -3.72
CA MET A 10 6.73 -2.77 -2.34
C MET A 10 5.35 -3.17 -1.86
N GLY A 11 5.29 -4.27 -1.11
CA GLY A 11 4.08 -4.70 -0.41
C GLY A 11 4.24 -4.51 1.08
N THR A 12 3.21 -3.98 1.72
CA THR A 12 3.12 -3.82 3.16
C THR A 12 2.02 -4.74 3.67
N PHE A 13 2.37 -5.68 4.57
CA PHE A 13 1.48 -6.76 4.98
C PHE A 13 0.82 -6.49 6.33
N PHE A 14 -0.36 -7.07 6.53
CA PHE A 14 -1.20 -6.82 7.69
C PHE A 14 -1.71 -8.14 8.30
N ASN A 15 -1.98 -8.11 9.59
CA ASN A 15 -2.63 -9.20 10.28
C ASN A 15 -4.13 -9.25 9.95
N ILE A 16 -4.77 -10.39 10.24
CA ILE A 16 -6.21 -10.57 10.04
C ILE A 16 -6.98 -9.43 10.71
N GLY A 17 -7.89 -8.82 9.97
CA GLY A 17 -8.75 -7.75 10.48
C GLY A 17 -8.04 -6.46 10.86
N SER A 18 -6.74 -6.36 10.59
CA SER A 18 -5.92 -5.21 10.99
C SER A 18 -5.51 -4.35 9.80
N TYR A 19 -5.37 -3.06 10.06
CA TYR A 19 -4.72 -2.13 9.15
C TYR A 19 -3.67 -1.28 9.89
N THR A 20 -3.11 -1.86 10.96
CA THR A 20 -2.05 -1.23 11.74
C THR A 20 -0.68 -1.59 11.14
N LEU A 21 0.14 -0.58 10.91
CA LEU A 21 1.49 -0.77 10.41
C LEU A 21 2.47 -1.01 11.56
N SER A 22 3.31 -2.04 11.42
CA SER A 22 4.38 -2.28 12.39
C SER A 22 5.53 -1.27 12.16
N ALA A 23 6.38 -1.13 13.16
CA ALA A 23 7.57 -0.27 13.06
C ALA A 23 8.48 -0.69 11.89
N LYS A 24 8.59 -2.00 11.67
CA LYS A 24 9.38 -2.55 10.57
C LYS A 24 8.83 -2.10 9.20
N GLU A 25 7.51 -2.16 9.05
CA GLU A 25 6.87 -1.74 7.80
C GLU A 25 7.04 -0.24 7.57
N ILE A 26 6.94 0.55 8.63
CA ILE A 26 7.16 2.01 8.53
C ILE A 26 8.59 2.30 8.12
N MET A 27 9.57 1.59 8.68
CA MET A 27 10.97 1.74 8.29
C MET A 27 11.16 1.44 6.81
N ASN A 28 10.58 0.36 6.33
CA ASN A 28 10.68 -0.02 4.91
C ASN A 28 10.04 1.02 3.99
N LEU A 29 8.92 1.61 4.42
CA LEU A 29 8.28 2.70 3.67
C LEU A 29 9.20 3.93 3.57
N GLY A 30 10.10 4.12 4.52
CA GLY A 30 11.08 5.20 4.48
C GLY A 30 11.97 5.13 3.25
N TYR A 31 12.34 3.94 2.80
CA TYR A 31 13.14 3.78 1.59
C TYR A 31 12.36 4.17 0.35
N VAL A 32 11.09 3.76 0.28
CA VAL A 32 10.20 4.13 -0.83
C VAL A 32 9.97 5.64 -0.85
N ALA A 33 9.72 6.24 0.32
CA ALA A 33 9.52 7.68 0.44
C ALA A 33 10.73 8.47 -0.06
N LYS A 34 11.92 7.97 0.22
CA LYS A 34 13.16 8.61 -0.23
C LYS A 34 13.22 8.67 -1.76
N PHE A 35 12.85 7.57 -2.41
CA PHE A 35 12.76 7.52 -3.87
C PHE A 35 11.70 8.48 -4.40
N MET A 36 10.51 8.46 -3.81
CA MET A 36 9.41 9.34 -4.22
C MET A 36 9.78 10.83 -4.12
N LYS A 37 10.44 11.21 -3.04
CA LYS A 37 10.86 12.61 -2.83
C LYS A 37 11.96 13.03 -3.79
N ALA A 38 12.81 12.10 -4.21
CA ALA A 38 13.86 12.37 -5.19
C ALA A 38 13.28 12.63 -6.59
N TYR A 39 12.12 12.07 -6.89
CA TYR A 39 11.47 12.23 -8.20
C TYR A 39 10.02 12.69 -8.01
N PRO A 40 9.84 13.97 -7.64
CA PRO A 40 8.51 14.48 -7.19
C PRO A 40 7.46 14.51 -8.29
N ASP A 41 7.83 14.38 -9.56
CA ASP A 41 6.86 14.36 -10.66
C ASP A 41 6.33 12.96 -10.97
N LYS A 42 6.94 11.91 -10.38
CA LYS A 42 6.51 10.54 -10.62
C LYS A 42 5.27 10.20 -9.80
N LYS A 43 4.35 9.47 -10.40
CA LYS A 43 3.06 9.11 -9.78
C LYS A 43 3.07 7.64 -9.37
N PHE A 44 2.34 7.35 -8.29
CA PHE A 44 2.23 6.01 -7.73
C PHE A 44 0.79 5.74 -7.30
N LYS A 45 0.41 4.47 -7.31
CA LYS A 45 -0.84 4.02 -6.70
C LYS A 45 -0.52 3.24 -5.44
N ILE A 46 -1.37 3.36 -4.44
CA ILE A 46 -1.33 2.51 -3.25
C ILE A 46 -2.56 1.64 -3.33
N VAL A 47 -2.36 0.36 -3.62
CA VAL A 47 -3.44 -0.58 -3.90
C VAL A 47 -3.64 -1.47 -2.68
N GLY A 48 -4.78 -1.31 -2.01
CA GLY A 48 -5.11 -2.08 -0.82
C GLY A 48 -5.92 -3.32 -1.16
N TYR A 49 -5.64 -4.41 -0.44
CA TYR A 49 -6.31 -5.70 -0.57
C TYR A 49 -6.63 -6.29 0.80
N ALA A 50 -7.63 -7.16 0.83
CA ALA A 50 -7.90 -8.04 1.95
C ALA A 50 -7.93 -9.47 1.43
N ASP A 51 -7.65 -10.47 2.29
CA ASP A 51 -7.75 -11.86 1.83
C ASP A 51 -9.22 -12.26 1.74
N SER A 52 -9.60 -12.90 0.62
CA SER A 52 -10.97 -13.31 0.39
C SER A 52 -11.35 -14.58 1.16
N ALA A 53 -10.38 -15.24 1.80
CA ALA A 53 -10.62 -16.44 2.59
C ALA A 53 -11.21 -16.12 3.96
N THR A 54 -11.10 -14.86 4.43
CA THR A 54 -11.62 -14.43 5.72
C THR A 54 -12.53 -13.22 5.56
N GLY A 55 -13.59 -13.18 6.37
CA GLY A 55 -14.50 -12.04 6.40
C GLY A 55 -15.47 -11.97 5.22
N ALA A 56 -16.42 -11.06 5.34
CA ALA A 56 -17.41 -10.82 4.30
C ALA A 56 -16.89 -9.79 3.29
N ALA A 57 -17.45 -9.80 2.08
CA ALA A 57 -17.03 -8.91 0.99
C ALA A 57 -17.04 -7.43 1.39
N LYS A 58 -18.07 -7.00 2.11
CA LYS A 58 -18.20 -5.61 2.55
C LYS A 58 -17.10 -5.22 3.55
N ARG A 59 -16.79 -6.11 4.49
CA ARG A 59 -15.71 -5.90 5.45
C ARG A 59 -14.35 -5.86 4.75
N ASN A 60 -14.16 -6.73 3.77
CA ASN A 60 -12.91 -6.78 3.01
C ASN A 60 -12.71 -5.52 2.18
N GLN A 61 -13.78 -4.96 1.63
CA GLN A 61 -13.69 -3.68 0.92
C GLN A 61 -13.23 -2.57 1.88
N TYR A 62 -13.81 -2.53 3.08
CA TYR A 62 -13.41 -1.58 4.11
C TYR A 62 -11.95 -1.75 4.50
N LEU A 63 -11.51 -2.99 4.77
CA LEU A 63 -10.13 -3.26 5.16
C LEU A 63 -9.14 -2.87 4.06
N SER A 64 -9.47 -3.15 2.80
CA SER A 64 -8.59 -2.79 1.69
C SER A 64 -8.39 -1.28 1.61
N GLN A 65 -9.46 -0.51 1.82
CA GLN A 65 -9.39 0.95 1.85
C GLN A 65 -8.52 1.43 3.01
N GLN A 66 -8.75 0.91 4.22
CA GLN A 66 -8.02 1.32 5.42
C GLN A 66 -6.54 0.98 5.33
N ARG A 67 -6.20 -0.17 4.72
CA ARG A 67 -4.80 -0.56 4.54
C ARG A 67 -4.07 0.36 3.59
N ALA A 68 -4.70 0.72 2.48
CA ALA A 68 -4.11 1.68 1.55
C ALA A 68 -3.96 3.07 2.20
N GLU A 69 -4.97 3.50 2.96
CA GLU A 69 -4.92 4.78 3.67
C GLU A 69 -3.83 4.81 4.74
N ALA A 70 -3.60 3.69 5.43
CA ALA A 70 -2.55 3.61 6.44
C ALA A 70 -1.18 3.87 5.84
N VAL A 71 -0.90 3.27 4.68
CA VAL A 71 0.35 3.51 3.95
C VAL A 71 0.43 4.95 3.46
N TYR A 72 -0.65 5.46 2.89
CA TYR A 72 -0.74 6.85 2.41
C TYR A 72 -0.40 7.83 3.52
N LYS A 73 -1.01 7.67 4.69
CA LYS A 73 -0.80 8.58 5.83
C LYS A 73 0.65 8.58 6.30
N VAL A 74 1.28 7.42 6.36
CA VAL A 74 2.69 7.34 6.74
C VAL A 74 3.56 8.07 5.72
N LEU A 75 3.33 7.83 4.43
CA LEU A 75 4.13 8.45 3.37
C LEU A 75 3.98 9.98 3.38
N VAL A 76 2.77 10.48 3.51
CA VAL A 76 2.51 11.93 3.46
C VAL A 76 2.80 12.61 4.79
N ASP A 77 2.20 12.12 5.88
CA ASP A 77 2.22 12.84 7.17
C ASP A 77 3.53 12.64 7.93
N ARG A 78 4.16 11.50 7.80
CA ARG A 78 5.39 11.18 8.54
C ARG A 78 6.65 11.25 7.70
N LEU A 79 6.57 10.91 6.42
CA LEU A 79 7.75 10.77 5.57
C LEU A 79 7.88 11.89 4.53
N GLY A 80 6.91 12.80 4.48
CA GLY A 80 7.03 14.02 3.69
C GLY A 80 6.81 13.88 2.18
N VAL A 81 6.19 12.79 1.73
CA VAL A 81 5.85 12.60 0.32
C VAL A 81 4.68 13.52 -0.04
N LYS A 82 4.71 14.12 -1.21
CA LYS A 82 3.61 14.97 -1.68
C LYS A 82 2.38 14.11 -2.01
N ALA A 83 1.24 14.52 -1.48
CA ALA A 83 -0.03 13.83 -1.74
C ALA A 83 -0.34 13.73 -3.23
N SER A 84 0.10 14.72 -4.01
CA SER A 84 -0.13 14.75 -5.47
C SER A 84 0.57 13.62 -6.23
N GLN A 85 1.52 12.94 -5.61
CA GLN A 85 2.18 11.78 -6.21
C GLN A 85 1.40 10.49 -6.02
N LEU A 86 0.38 10.47 -5.14
CA LEU A 86 -0.22 9.25 -4.66
C LEU A 86 -1.72 9.18 -4.95
N GLU A 87 -2.17 7.99 -5.35
CA GLU A 87 -3.59 7.68 -5.52
C GLU A 87 -3.90 6.41 -4.75
N ILE A 88 -5.00 6.39 -4.01
CA ILE A 88 -5.44 5.21 -3.27
C ILE A 88 -6.42 4.42 -4.13
N VAL A 89 -6.20 3.10 -4.19
CA VAL A 89 -7.11 2.17 -4.88
C VAL A 89 -7.44 1.03 -3.90
N ALA A 90 -8.72 0.84 -3.60
CA ALA A 90 -9.17 -0.24 -2.73
C ALA A 90 -9.77 -1.36 -3.58
N LYS A 91 -9.18 -2.54 -3.55
CA LYS A 91 -9.58 -3.67 -4.39
C LYS A 91 -10.45 -4.69 -3.67
N GLY A 92 -10.67 -4.54 -2.35
CA GLY A 92 -11.46 -5.50 -1.60
C GLY A 92 -10.75 -6.83 -1.40
N GLY A 93 -11.52 -7.92 -1.33
CA GLY A 93 -10.97 -9.25 -1.12
C GLY A 93 -10.30 -9.79 -2.37
N THR A 94 -9.19 -10.50 -2.18
CA THR A 94 -8.48 -11.15 -3.28
C THR A 94 -7.94 -12.50 -2.84
N ASN A 95 -7.73 -13.40 -3.80
CA ASN A 95 -7.00 -14.66 -3.62
C ASN A 95 -5.89 -14.80 -4.67
N GLU A 96 -5.47 -13.66 -5.20
CA GLU A 96 -4.49 -13.58 -6.29
C GLU A 96 -3.14 -14.18 -5.92
N PHE A 97 -2.75 -14.02 -4.65
CA PHE A 97 -1.47 -14.55 -4.17
C PHE A 97 -1.65 -15.94 -3.59
N PRO A 98 -0.63 -16.84 -3.75
CA PRO A 98 -0.81 -18.26 -3.41
C PRO A 98 -1.02 -18.55 -1.93
N GLU A 99 -0.43 -17.72 -1.05
CA GLU A 99 -0.59 -17.91 0.40
C GLU A 99 -1.55 -16.85 0.95
N ILE A 100 -2.49 -17.28 1.78
CA ILE A 100 -3.54 -16.40 2.32
C ILE A 100 -2.98 -15.11 2.93
N PRO A 101 -1.96 -15.15 3.80
CA PRO A 101 -1.44 -13.91 4.41
C PRO A 101 -0.91 -12.89 3.43
N LEU A 102 -0.46 -13.32 2.25
CA LEU A 102 0.07 -12.41 1.23
C LEU A 102 -1.03 -11.54 0.60
N ASN A 103 -2.29 -11.93 0.78
CA ASN A 103 -3.43 -11.16 0.26
C ASN A 103 -3.87 -10.04 1.21
N ARG A 104 -3.30 -9.98 2.42
CA ARG A 104 -3.55 -8.89 3.37
C ARG A 104 -2.44 -7.85 3.19
N VAL A 105 -2.58 -7.03 2.16
CA VAL A 105 -1.46 -6.22 1.68
C VAL A 105 -1.93 -4.87 1.14
N ALA A 106 -1.04 -3.87 1.25
CA ALA A 106 -1.16 -2.63 0.49
C ALA A 106 0.11 -2.52 -0.36
N ILE A 107 -0.06 -2.46 -1.67
CA ILE A 107 1.05 -2.48 -2.62
C ILE A 107 1.26 -1.07 -3.17
N VAL A 108 2.49 -0.58 -3.07
CA VAL A 108 2.91 0.64 -3.77
C VAL A 108 3.26 0.23 -5.19
N ASP A 109 2.54 0.80 -6.13
CA ASP A 109 2.63 0.46 -7.55
C ASP A 109 3.03 1.70 -8.34
N ALA A 110 4.05 1.59 -9.15
CA ALA A 110 4.49 2.69 -10.02
C ALA A 110 3.67 2.67 -11.30
N ASP A 111 3.04 3.79 -11.58
CA ASP A 111 2.27 3.95 -12.81
C ASP A 111 3.16 4.03 -14.04
#